data_060b54f1fb5f3d440b926952eaa70ffa
#
_entry.id   060b54f1fb5f3d440b926952eaa70ffa
#
_cell.length_a   1.000
_cell.length_b   1.000
_cell.length_c   1.000
_cell.angle_alpha   90.00
_cell.angle_beta   90.00
_cell.angle_gamma   90.00
#
_symmetry.space_group_name_H-M   'P 1'
#
loop_
_entity.id
_entity.type
_entity.pdbx_description
1 polymer ?
#
loop_
_entity_poly.entity_id
_entity_poly.type
_entity_poly.pdbx_seq_one_letter_code
_entity_poly.pdbx_strand_id
1 'polypeptide(L)'
;MKVLVTDPIADAGLDVLRDAGHEVETGYELEGEALLEAVSDANGMIVRSGTEVTEEVLEAAEELAIVGRAGIGVDNIDIDAATDNGVIVANAPEGNVRAAAEHTVAMTFATARSIPQAHIRLKNGEWAKSDYLGAELDGKTLGVVGLGRVGQEVAKKLDSLGMDIVAYDPYISEERADRIGAELVEFEDCLEAADFVTVHTPLTPETEGLIGEDELDLLGDGYLINCARGGVVDEDALAAKVEDGTLAGAAIDVFAEEPLPADSPLLEHDEIVVTPHLGASTEAAQENVATSTASQVNAALAEEPVANALNAPSIDESAFPRVEPYIEIAETAGKVAAQLLEGRIEDVEVVYEGEIADEDIEFVTASALKGVFQPLEWQVNAVNAPQIAEDRGVDVTESKTRQAEDFQSLISVTVSNDDDEVSVDGTLFAGDDPRIVRVDGYRVDAIPHGRMVIARNTDEPGVIGQIGSVMGEYDVNIAGMFNARETIGGEALTVYNVDSEVPTEAKEELESDERIIGINDITLNGQN
;
A
#
# COMPACT_ATOMS: atom_id res chain seq x y z
N MET A 1 0.33 -6.81 -21.08
CA MET A 1 1.39 -6.19 -20.29
C MET A 1 2.40 -7.26 -19.89
N LYS A 2 3.65 -6.88 -19.60
CA LYS A 2 4.72 -7.82 -19.23
C LYS A 2 4.85 -7.89 -17.70
N VAL A 3 4.87 -9.10 -17.13
CA VAL A 3 5.11 -9.33 -15.71
C VAL A 3 6.37 -10.16 -15.53
N LEU A 4 7.35 -9.60 -14.83
CA LEU A 4 8.62 -10.27 -14.50
C LEU A 4 8.48 -10.98 -13.15
N VAL A 5 8.84 -12.26 -13.10
CA VAL A 5 8.84 -13.07 -11.87
C VAL A 5 10.26 -13.53 -11.60
N THR A 6 10.90 -12.96 -10.58
CA THR A 6 12.34 -13.17 -10.30
C THR A 6 12.60 -14.26 -9.27
N ASP A 7 11.61 -14.57 -8.45
CA ASP A 7 11.70 -15.69 -7.50
C ASP A 7 10.69 -16.80 -7.83
N PRO A 8 10.99 -18.06 -7.56
CA PRO A 8 10.06 -19.16 -7.79
C PRO A 8 8.77 -19.03 -6.96
N ILE A 9 7.61 -19.00 -7.62
CA ILE A 9 6.28 -19.07 -7.02
C ILE A 9 5.51 -20.29 -7.54
N ALA A 10 4.41 -20.65 -6.88
CA ALA A 10 3.56 -21.73 -7.34
C ALA A 10 2.95 -21.43 -8.73
N ASP A 11 2.87 -22.46 -9.59
CA ASP A 11 2.34 -22.34 -10.95
C ASP A 11 0.93 -21.73 -11.00
N ALA A 12 0.11 -21.97 -9.96
CA ALA A 12 -1.21 -21.36 -9.83
C ALA A 12 -1.21 -19.83 -9.91
N GLY A 13 -0.18 -19.16 -9.35
CA GLY A 13 -0.02 -17.70 -9.48
C GLY A 13 0.35 -17.28 -10.90
N LEU A 14 1.26 -18.03 -11.56
CA LEU A 14 1.63 -17.76 -12.96
C LEU A 14 0.42 -17.95 -13.90
N ASP A 15 -0.44 -18.91 -13.60
CA ASP A 15 -1.65 -19.17 -14.40
C ASP A 15 -2.68 -18.04 -14.24
N VAL A 16 -2.84 -17.46 -13.06
CA VAL A 16 -3.69 -16.26 -12.85
C VAL A 16 -3.28 -15.13 -13.80
N LEU A 17 -1.98 -14.83 -13.91
CA LEU A 17 -1.48 -13.77 -14.79
C LEU A 17 -1.64 -14.10 -16.26
N ARG A 18 -1.38 -15.35 -16.66
CA ARG A 18 -1.52 -15.82 -18.04
C ARG A 18 -2.98 -15.83 -18.50
N ASP A 19 -3.90 -16.25 -17.62
CA ASP A 19 -5.34 -16.26 -17.88
C ASP A 19 -5.90 -14.84 -18.04
N ALA A 20 -5.31 -13.86 -17.33
CA ALA A 20 -5.59 -12.43 -17.51
C ALA A 20 -4.97 -11.83 -18.80
N GLY A 21 -4.17 -12.61 -19.56
CA GLY A 21 -3.59 -12.20 -20.83
C GLY A 21 -2.25 -11.47 -20.74
N HIS A 22 -1.58 -11.54 -19.60
CA HIS A 22 -0.24 -10.96 -19.44
C HIS A 22 0.85 -11.88 -20.01
N GLU A 23 1.92 -11.27 -20.52
CA GLU A 23 3.16 -11.94 -20.83
C GLU A 23 3.95 -12.15 -19.53
N VAL A 24 4.15 -13.40 -19.14
CA VAL A 24 4.85 -13.77 -17.90
C VAL A 24 6.26 -14.23 -18.24
N GLU A 25 7.23 -13.42 -17.87
CA GLU A 25 8.65 -13.75 -17.97
C GLU A 25 9.19 -14.21 -16.61
N THR A 26 9.84 -15.37 -16.59
CA THR A 26 10.49 -15.89 -15.37
C THR A 26 11.99 -15.68 -15.47
N GLY A 27 12.54 -14.89 -14.56
CA GLY A 27 13.96 -14.56 -14.48
C GLY A 27 14.52 -14.93 -13.10
N TYR A 28 14.47 -16.22 -12.76
CA TYR A 28 14.96 -16.69 -11.46
C TYR A 28 16.47 -16.48 -11.33
N GLU A 29 16.89 -16.02 -10.16
CA GLU A 29 18.30 -15.76 -9.84
C GLU A 29 18.95 -14.62 -10.67
N LEU A 30 18.16 -13.68 -11.22
CA LEU A 30 18.69 -12.47 -11.84
C LEU A 30 19.21 -11.51 -10.76
N GLU A 31 20.44 -11.01 -10.96
CA GLU A 31 21.10 -10.05 -10.10
C GLU A 31 21.83 -8.96 -10.91
N GLY A 32 22.08 -7.80 -10.32
CA GLY A 32 22.87 -6.71 -10.90
C GLY A 32 22.36 -6.28 -12.28
N GLU A 33 23.28 -6.08 -13.25
CA GLU A 33 22.94 -5.60 -14.60
C GLU A 33 21.86 -6.44 -15.32
N ALA A 34 21.82 -7.76 -15.07
CA ALA A 34 20.84 -8.63 -15.70
C ALA A 34 19.41 -8.41 -15.14
N LEU A 35 19.28 -8.08 -13.86
CA LEU A 35 18.00 -7.70 -13.26
C LEU A 35 17.54 -6.34 -13.78
N LEU A 36 18.44 -5.35 -13.85
CA LEU A 36 18.14 -4.01 -14.38
C LEU A 36 17.67 -4.07 -15.84
N GLU A 37 18.32 -4.90 -16.67
CA GLU A 37 17.90 -5.11 -18.06
C GLU A 37 16.50 -5.75 -18.15
N ALA A 38 16.23 -6.77 -17.32
CA ALA A 38 14.97 -7.50 -17.36
C ALA A 38 13.76 -6.71 -16.84
N VAL A 39 13.99 -5.80 -15.87
CA VAL A 39 12.93 -4.97 -15.29
C VAL A 39 12.57 -3.76 -16.14
N SER A 40 13.46 -3.31 -17.04
CA SER A 40 13.34 -2.03 -17.77
C SER A 40 12.09 -1.88 -18.64
N ASP A 41 11.50 -2.98 -19.11
CA ASP A 41 10.27 -3.03 -19.91
C ASP A 41 9.13 -3.81 -19.21
N ALA A 42 9.28 -4.07 -17.91
CA ALA A 42 8.26 -4.76 -17.12
C ALA A 42 7.19 -3.77 -16.60
N ASN A 43 5.92 -4.16 -16.69
CA ASN A 43 4.81 -3.40 -16.11
C ASN A 43 4.46 -3.86 -14.69
N GLY A 44 4.78 -5.10 -14.34
CA GLY A 44 4.62 -5.66 -13.00
C GLY A 44 5.78 -6.58 -12.66
N MET A 45 6.11 -6.66 -11.38
CA MET A 45 7.16 -7.53 -10.86
C MET A 45 6.62 -8.38 -9.70
N ILE A 46 7.00 -9.67 -9.65
CA ILE A 46 6.73 -10.52 -8.49
C ILE A 46 8.04 -11.05 -7.94
N VAL A 47 8.23 -10.80 -6.65
CA VAL A 47 9.42 -11.23 -5.89
C VAL A 47 9.04 -12.06 -4.65
N ARG A 48 10.01 -12.76 -4.09
CA ARG A 48 9.97 -13.30 -2.73
C ARG A 48 11.13 -12.70 -1.91
N SER A 49 11.80 -13.49 -1.08
CA SER A 49 12.93 -13.05 -0.28
C SER A 49 14.30 -13.14 -0.98
N GLY A 50 14.35 -13.72 -2.18
CA GLY A 50 15.61 -13.94 -2.91
C GLY A 50 16.04 -12.73 -3.74
N THR A 51 15.10 -11.85 -4.10
CA THR A 51 15.38 -10.68 -4.94
C THR A 51 15.30 -9.41 -4.11
N GLU A 52 16.37 -8.62 -4.11
CA GLU A 52 16.39 -7.26 -3.53
C GLU A 52 15.85 -6.25 -4.56
N VAL A 53 14.81 -5.49 -4.18
CA VAL A 53 14.24 -4.41 -4.99
C VAL A 53 14.72 -3.09 -4.41
N THR A 54 15.86 -2.65 -4.90
CA THR A 54 16.53 -1.41 -4.48
C THR A 54 16.07 -0.20 -5.29
N GLU A 55 16.42 1.00 -4.85
CA GLU A 55 16.24 2.25 -5.61
C GLU A 55 16.76 2.12 -7.05
N GLU A 56 17.96 1.52 -7.28
CA GLU A 56 18.54 1.32 -8.61
C GLU A 56 17.64 0.44 -9.53
N VAL A 57 16.99 -0.60 -8.96
CA VAL A 57 16.06 -1.45 -9.70
C VAL A 57 14.80 -0.69 -10.08
N LEU A 58 14.27 0.13 -9.17
CA LEU A 58 13.07 0.93 -9.39
C LEU A 58 13.30 2.06 -10.39
N GLU A 59 14.47 2.74 -10.32
CA GLU A 59 14.85 3.75 -11.31
C GLU A 59 15.04 3.18 -12.72
N ALA A 60 15.50 1.93 -12.85
CA ALA A 60 15.66 1.26 -14.13
C ALA A 60 14.32 0.80 -14.76
N ALA A 61 13.25 0.75 -13.99
CA ALA A 61 11.95 0.19 -14.35
C ALA A 61 10.94 1.27 -14.76
N GLU A 62 11.15 1.92 -15.90
CA GLU A 62 10.38 3.10 -16.36
C GLU A 62 8.85 2.86 -16.50
N GLU A 63 8.43 1.61 -16.75
CA GLU A 63 7.02 1.24 -16.98
C GLU A 63 6.41 0.43 -15.83
N LEU A 64 7.14 0.25 -14.71
CA LEU A 64 6.70 -0.59 -13.60
C LEU A 64 5.58 0.09 -12.80
N ALA A 65 4.43 -0.56 -12.70
CA ALA A 65 3.30 -0.08 -11.91
C ALA A 65 3.22 -0.73 -10.52
N ILE A 66 3.73 -1.97 -10.37
CA ILE A 66 3.59 -2.73 -9.12
C ILE A 66 4.74 -3.73 -8.90
N VAL A 67 5.18 -3.80 -7.65
CA VAL A 67 5.97 -4.92 -7.11
C VAL A 67 5.09 -5.72 -6.16
N GLY A 68 4.75 -6.95 -6.53
CA GLY A 68 4.04 -7.91 -5.69
C GLY A 68 5.02 -8.80 -4.92
N ARG A 69 5.01 -8.75 -3.59
CA ARG A 69 5.81 -9.65 -2.76
C ARG A 69 5.01 -10.89 -2.42
N ALA A 70 5.42 -12.05 -2.92
CA ALA A 70 4.79 -13.34 -2.64
C ALA A 70 5.15 -13.84 -1.22
N GLY A 71 4.57 -13.18 -0.21
CA GLY A 71 4.73 -13.45 1.23
C GLY A 71 4.27 -12.26 2.09
N ILE A 72 4.62 -12.27 3.39
CA ILE A 72 4.20 -11.23 4.34
C ILE A 72 5.23 -10.09 4.44
N GLY A 73 6.48 -10.42 4.72
CA GLY A 73 7.55 -9.43 4.92
C GLY A 73 7.95 -8.77 3.61
N VAL A 74 8.37 -7.52 3.68
CA VAL A 74 8.80 -6.71 2.53
C VAL A 74 10.16 -6.08 2.75
N ASP A 75 10.93 -6.64 3.67
CA ASP A 75 12.23 -6.13 4.12
C ASP A 75 13.26 -6.02 2.97
N ASN A 76 13.04 -6.74 1.88
CA ASN A 76 13.85 -6.74 0.66
C ASN A 76 13.35 -5.77 -0.43
N ILE A 77 12.40 -4.87 -0.11
CA ILE A 77 11.87 -3.88 -1.05
C ILE A 77 12.02 -2.49 -0.45
N ASP A 78 12.65 -1.59 -1.17
CA ASP A 78 12.72 -0.16 -0.83
C ASP A 78 11.36 0.49 -1.13
N ILE A 79 10.53 0.60 -0.08
CA ILE A 79 9.16 1.11 -0.19
C ILE A 79 9.16 2.61 -0.47
N ASP A 80 10.09 3.36 0.12
CA ASP A 80 10.17 4.81 -0.07
C ASP A 80 10.57 5.12 -1.52
N ALA A 81 11.60 4.46 -2.03
CA ALA A 81 11.99 4.58 -3.43
C ALA A 81 10.88 4.10 -4.40
N ALA A 82 10.12 3.05 -4.05
CA ALA A 82 8.98 2.62 -4.85
C ALA A 82 7.89 3.70 -4.91
N THR A 83 7.62 4.37 -3.79
CA THR A 83 6.65 5.46 -3.71
C THR A 83 7.09 6.66 -4.58
N ASP A 84 8.35 7.07 -4.47
CA ASP A 84 8.93 8.16 -5.26
C ASP A 84 8.82 7.89 -6.78
N ASN A 85 9.00 6.64 -7.18
CA ASN A 85 8.85 6.20 -8.57
C ASN A 85 7.38 5.89 -8.96
N GLY A 86 6.42 6.06 -8.05
CA GLY A 86 5.00 5.78 -8.30
C GLY A 86 4.67 4.30 -8.46
N VAL A 87 5.51 3.41 -7.92
CA VAL A 87 5.34 1.96 -7.99
C VAL A 87 4.60 1.46 -6.76
N ILE A 88 3.48 0.76 -6.94
CA ILE A 88 2.75 0.12 -5.84
C ILE A 88 3.60 -1.03 -5.29
N VAL A 89 3.70 -1.12 -3.97
CA VAL A 89 4.22 -2.30 -3.29
C VAL A 89 3.08 -3.01 -2.59
N ALA A 90 2.86 -4.29 -2.92
CA ALA A 90 1.82 -5.10 -2.31
C ALA A 90 2.36 -6.44 -1.82
N ASN A 91 1.81 -6.94 -0.71
CA ASN A 91 2.18 -8.23 -0.15
C ASN A 91 0.97 -9.18 -0.02
N ALA A 92 1.19 -10.42 0.43
CA ALA A 92 0.13 -11.41 0.65
C ALA A 92 0.05 -11.80 2.15
N PRO A 93 -0.48 -10.93 3.03
CA PRO A 93 -0.38 -11.10 4.49
C PRO A 93 -1.25 -12.23 5.05
N GLU A 94 -2.20 -12.76 4.29
CA GLU A 94 -3.11 -13.82 4.75
C GLU A 94 -2.72 -15.22 4.26
N GLY A 95 -1.91 -15.30 3.19
CA GLY A 95 -1.65 -16.55 2.47
C GLY A 95 -0.93 -17.61 3.29
N ASN A 96 -0.12 -17.24 4.28
CA ASN A 96 0.72 -18.15 5.05
C ASN A 96 0.50 -18.11 6.59
N VAL A 97 -0.44 -17.30 7.11
CA VAL A 97 -0.70 -17.15 8.55
C VAL A 97 -0.87 -18.49 9.26
N ARG A 98 -1.69 -19.39 8.67
CA ARG A 98 -1.94 -20.72 9.25
C ARG A 98 -0.69 -21.59 9.25
N ALA A 99 0.06 -21.58 8.15
CA ALA A 99 1.28 -22.38 8.02
C ALA A 99 2.34 -21.94 9.03
N ALA A 100 2.60 -20.64 9.15
CA ALA A 100 3.52 -20.06 10.13
C ALA A 100 3.10 -20.39 11.58
N ALA A 101 1.82 -20.27 11.91
CA ALA A 101 1.31 -20.63 13.23
C ALA A 101 1.47 -22.13 13.53
N GLU A 102 1.20 -23.01 12.57
CA GLU A 102 1.40 -24.46 12.74
C GLU A 102 2.87 -24.82 12.87
N HIS A 103 3.74 -24.15 12.12
CA HIS A 103 5.19 -24.33 12.26
C HIS A 103 5.68 -23.88 13.64
N THR A 104 5.24 -22.71 14.14
CA THR A 104 5.56 -22.23 15.48
C THR A 104 5.15 -23.23 16.57
N VAL A 105 3.94 -23.79 16.48
CA VAL A 105 3.47 -24.85 17.39
C VAL A 105 4.34 -26.09 17.30
N ALA A 106 4.74 -26.51 16.11
CA ALA A 106 5.63 -27.64 15.90
C ALA A 106 7.03 -27.39 16.50
N MET A 107 7.57 -26.19 16.32
CA MET A 107 8.85 -25.76 16.89
C MET A 107 8.80 -25.71 18.42
N THR A 108 7.68 -25.24 18.99
CA THR A 108 7.44 -25.29 20.46
C THR A 108 7.54 -26.73 21.00
N PHE A 109 6.89 -27.70 20.34
CA PHE A 109 7.02 -29.11 20.75
C PHE A 109 8.41 -29.68 20.46
N ALA A 110 9.05 -29.27 19.35
CA ALA A 110 10.37 -29.76 18.99
C ALA A 110 11.42 -29.41 20.05
N THR A 111 11.40 -28.18 20.57
CA THR A 111 12.32 -27.76 21.63
C THR A 111 11.90 -28.29 22.99
N ALA A 112 10.62 -28.20 23.41
CA ALA A 112 10.13 -28.70 24.69
C ALA A 112 10.41 -30.19 24.92
N ARG A 113 10.56 -30.98 23.85
CA ARG A 113 10.72 -32.44 23.90
C ARG A 113 12.02 -32.93 23.24
N SER A 114 12.92 -32.05 22.82
CA SER A 114 14.19 -32.35 22.13
C SER A 114 14.00 -33.38 20.98
N ILE A 115 12.92 -33.21 20.20
CA ILE A 115 12.53 -34.20 19.19
C ILE A 115 13.61 -34.41 18.10
N PRO A 116 14.19 -33.34 17.49
CA PRO A 116 15.21 -33.50 16.45
C PRO A 116 16.46 -34.22 16.95
N GLN A 117 16.95 -33.87 18.13
CA GLN A 117 18.15 -34.42 18.74
C GLN A 117 17.95 -35.91 19.09
N ALA A 118 16.81 -36.24 19.71
CA ALA A 118 16.47 -37.63 20.03
C ALA A 118 16.36 -38.49 18.74
N HIS A 119 15.78 -37.91 17.67
CA HIS A 119 15.67 -38.58 16.38
C HIS A 119 17.03 -38.85 15.74
N ILE A 120 17.92 -37.87 15.71
CA ILE A 120 19.25 -37.99 15.13
C ILE A 120 20.06 -39.05 15.88
N ARG A 121 20.09 -39.02 17.23
CA ARG A 121 20.81 -40.00 18.04
C ARG A 121 20.31 -41.42 17.84
N LEU A 122 18.98 -41.62 17.79
CA LEU A 122 18.40 -42.93 17.54
C LEU A 122 18.75 -43.47 16.13
N LYS A 123 18.74 -42.58 15.11
CA LYS A 123 19.16 -42.99 13.73
C LYS A 123 20.63 -43.38 13.67
N ASN A 124 21.48 -42.81 14.54
CA ASN A 124 22.88 -43.18 14.69
C ASN A 124 23.09 -44.47 15.53
N GLY A 125 22.00 -45.11 15.98
CA GLY A 125 22.05 -46.38 16.72
C GLY A 125 22.15 -46.22 18.23
N GLU A 126 22.00 -45.00 18.78
CA GLU A 126 22.10 -44.71 20.20
C GLU A 126 20.72 -44.76 20.87
N TRP A 127 20.53 -45.59 21.90
CA TRP A 127 19.32 -45.65 22.73
C TRP A 127 19.47 -44.76 23.98
N ALA A 128 19.31 -43.42 23.82
CA ALA A 128 19.58 -42.40 24.82
C ALA A 128 18.30 -41.93 25.56
N LYS A 129 17.38 -42.83 25.93
CA LYS A 129 16.07 -42.49 26.52
C LYS A 129 16.16 -41.63 27.78
N SER A 130 17.15 -41.81 28.62
CA SER A 130 17.32 -41.11 29.89
C SER A 130 17.81 -39.68 29.74
N ASP A 131 18.36 -39.30 28.57
CA ASP A 131 18.99 -38.00 28.33
C ASP A 131 17.96 -36.96 27.88
N TYR A 132 16.72 -37.38 27.55
CA TYR A 132 15.66 -36.53 27.02
C TYR A 132 14.46 -36.48 27.97
N LEU A 133 14.55 -35.63 29.00
CA LEU A 133 13.46 -35.30 29.91
C LEU A 133 12.87 -33.94 29.48
N GLY A 134 11.74 -33.96 28.77
CA GLY A 134 11.12 -32.75 28.27
C GLY A 134 10.04 -32.17 29.16
N ALA A 135 9.53 -31.00 28.78
CA ALA A 135 8.41 -30.32 29.41
C ALA A 135 7.07 -30.70 28.77
N GLU A 136 5.98 -30.65 29.57
CA GLU A 136 4.59 -30.67 29.11
C GLU A 136 4.10 -29.25 28.95
N LEU A 137 3.20 -28.98 28.00
CA LEU A 137 2.65 -27.65 27.77
C LEU A 137 1.38 -27.36 28.60
N ASP A 138 0.61 -28.39 28.95
CA ASP A 138 -0.61 -28.28 29.74
C ASP A 138 -0.35 -27.63 31.11
N GLY A 139 -1.06 -26.54 31.41
CA GLY A 139 -0.88 -25.77 32.63
C GLY A 139 0.38 -24.88 32.69
N LYS A 140 1.03 -24.68 31.54
CA LYS A 140 2.16 -23.75 31.37
C LYS A 140 1.70 -22.42 30.78
N THR A 141 2.45 -21.36 31.01
CA THR A 141 2.17 -20.03 30.47
C THR A 141 2.92 -19.79 29.17
N LEU A 142 2.18 -19.35 28.14
CA LEU A 142 2.75 -18.85 26.89
C LEU A 142 2.75 -17.32 26.90
N GLY A 143 3.91 -16.70 26.78
CA GLY A 143 4.08 -15.29 26.48
C GLY A 143 4.11 -15.05 24.97
N VAL A 144 3.18 -14.25 24.45
CA VAL A 144 3.09 -13.90 23.03
C VAL A 144 3.55 -12.45 22.84
N VAL A 145 4.73 -12.27 22.24
CA VAL A 145 5.25 -10.94 21.90
C VAL A 145 4.83 -10.60 20.48
N GLY A 146 3.82 -9.72 20.35
CA GLY A 146 3.15 -9.40 19.09
C GLY A 146 1.89 -10.24 18.86
N LEU A 147 0.70 -9.66 19.11
CA LEU A 147 -0.59 -10.34 18.99
C LEU A 147 -1.28 -10.03 17.66
N GLY A 148 -0.47 -9.96 16.57
CA GLY A 148 -0.92 -9.84 15.20
C GLY A 148 -1.62 -11.10 14.68
N ARG A 149 -1.81 -11.23 13.35
CA ARG A 149 -2.53 -12.37 12.73
C ARG A 149 -1.93 -13.73 13.10
N VAL A 150 -0.60 -13.89 13.02
CA VAL A 150 0.08 -15.16 13.35
C VAL A 150 0.06 -15.41 14.85
N GLY A 151 0.39 -14.40 15.69
CA GLY A 151 0.38 -14.52 17.15
C GLY A 151 -0.98 -14.94 17.69
N GLN A 152 -2.07 -14.39 17.16
CA GLN A 152 -3.44 -14.80 17.52
C GLN A 152 -3.74 -16.27 17.19
N GLU A 153 -3.30 -16.74 16.02
CA GLU A 153 -3.49 -18.15 15.62
C GLU A 153 -2.63 -19.10 16.47
N VAL A 154 -1.41 -18.71 16.83
CA VAL A 154 -0.57 -19.49 17.76
C VAL A 154 -1.19 -19.53 19.15
N ALA A 155 -1.61 -18.38 19.69
CA ALA A 155 -2.29 -18.29 20.99
C ALA A 155 -3.50 -19.23 21.05
N LYS A 156 -4.42 -19.16 20.09
CA LYS A 156 -5.60 -20.05 20.02
C LYS A 156 -5.24 -21.54 19.95
N LYS A 157 -4.20 -21.89 19.19
CA LYS A 157 -3.77 -23.30 19.07
C LYS A 157 -3.18 -23.82 20.37
N LEU A 158 -2.34 -23.04 21.05
CA LEU A 158 -1.67 -23.43 22.29
C LEU A 158 -2.61 -23.34 23.51
N ASP A 159 -3.56 -22.39 23.56
CA ASP A 159 -4.68 -22.39 24.51
C ASP A 159 -5.48 -23.70 24.43
N SER A 160 -5.78 -24.17 23.22
CA SER A 160 -6.47 -25.45 23.02
C SER A 160 -5.69 -26.67 23.53
N LEU A 161 -4.41 -26.52 23.79
CA LEU A 161 -3.53 -27.54 24.38
C LEU A 161 -3.34 -27.35 25.89
N GLY A 162 -4.10 -26.43 26.51
CA GLY A 162 -4.14 -26.20 27.93
C GLY A 162 -3.09 -25.24 28.48
N MET A 163 -2.49 -24.39 27.63
CA MET A 163 -1.62 -23.30 28.10
C MET A 163 -2.44 -22.08 28.50
N ASP A 164 -1.99 -21.37 29.55
CA ASP A 164 -2.46 -20.02 29.86
C ASP A 164 -1.74 -19.00 28.95
N ILE A 165 -2.47 -18.02 28.39
CA ILE A 165 -1.92 -17.09 27.41
C ILE A 165 -1.79 -15.68 28.01
N VAL A 166 -0.57 -15.16 28.08
CA VAL A 166 -0.27 -13.73 28.30
C VAL A 166 0.29 -13.13 27.02
N ALA A 167 0.04 -11.86 26.75
CA ALA A 167 0.51 -11.24 25.52
C ALA A 167 0.95 -9.79 25.75
N TYR A 168 1.96 -9.39 25.00
CA TYR A 168 2.35 -8.00 24.82
C TYR A 168 2.16 -7.56 23.37
N ASP A 169 1.41 -6.49 23.16
CA ASP A 169 1.26 -5.82 21.87
C ASP A 169 0.81 -4.38 22.12
N PRO A 170 1.61 -3.36 21.73
CA PRO A 170 1.29 -1.96 22.02
C PRO A 170 0.13 -1.40 21.18
N TYR A 171 -0.34 -2.13 20.16
CA TYR A 171 -1.34 -1.66 19.21
C TYR A 171 -2.71 -2.36 19.33
N ILE A 172 -2.80 -3.44 20.13
CA ILE A 172 -4.05 -4.19 20.26
C ILE A 172 -4.83 -3.73 21.50
N SER A 173 -6.16 -3.72 21.41
CA SER A 173 -7.00 -3.39 22.56
C SER A 173 -7.21 -4.60 23.47
N GLU A 174 -7.41 -4.35 24.80
CA GLU A 174 -7.76 -5.39 25.78
C GLU A 174 -8.98 -6.22 25.32
N GLU A 175 -10.03 -5.56 24.78
CA GLU A 175 -11.24 -6.25 24.28
C GLU A 175 -10.91 -7.27 23.18
N ARG A 176 -9.93 -6.97 22.33
CA ARG A 176 -9.51 -7.88 21.25
C ARG A 176 -8.65 -9.02 21.78
N ALA A 177 -7.78 -8.77 22.74
CA ALA A 177 -7.00 -9.80 23.43
C ALA A 177 -7.91 -10.76 24.20
N ASP A 178 -8.89 -10.25 24.96
CA ASP A 178 -9.90 -11.05 25.70
C ASP A 178 -10.67 -12.00 24.77
N ARG A 179 -11.04 -11.56 23.56
CA ARG A 179 -11.77 -12.40 22.59
C ARG A 179 -11.01 -13.65 22.14
N ILE A 180 -9.70 -13.64 22.26
CA ILE A 180 -8.85 -14.78 21.92
C ILE A 180 -8.32 -15.52 23.14
N GLY A 181 -8.75 -15.10 24.34
CA GLY A 181 -8.38 -15.73 25.59
C GLY A 181 -6.97 -15.36 26.09
N ALA A 182 -6.39 -14.25 25.63
CA ALA A 182 -5.10 -13.76 26.06
C ALA A 182 -5.23 -12.60 27.07
N GLU A 183 -4.47 -12.63 28.15
CA GLU A 183 -4.30 -11.51 29.07
C GLU A 183 -3.24 -10.56 28.53
N LEU A 184 -3.62 -9.29 28.30
CA LEU A 184 -2.68 -8.26 27.82
C LEU A 184 -1.89 -7.70 29.01
N VAL A 185 -0.55 -7.70 28.92
CA VAL A 185 0.35 -7.28 29.98
C VAL A 185 1.48 -6.42 29.39
N GLU A 186 2.27 -5.77 30.26
CA GLU A 186 3.49 -5.06 29.84
C GLU A 186 4.57 -6.04 29.36
N PHE A 187 5.56 -5.54 28.60
CA PHE A 187 6.53 -6.39 27.94
C PHE A 187 7.34 -7.26 28.91
N GLU A 188 7.91 -6.65 29.95
CA GLU A 188 8.68 -7.33 30.96
C GLU A 188 7.82 -8.35 31.74
N ASP A 189 6.58 -7.98 32.10
CA ASP A 189 5.65 -8.88 32.78
C ASP A 189 5.29 -10.10 31.91
N CYS A 190 5.22 -9.92 30.59
CA CYS A 190 4.99 -11.02 29.63
C CYS A 190 6.14 -12.03 29.66
N LEU A 191 7.37 -11.56 29.71
CA LEU A 191 8.56 -12.42 29.78
C LEU A 191 8.69 -13.12 31.14
N GLU A 192 8.49 -12.39 32.25
CA GLU A 192 8.59 -12.94 33.61
C GLU A 192 7.51 -14.00 33.91
N ALA A 193 6.31 -13.85 33.35
CA ALA A 193 5.21 -14.78 33.59
C ALA A 193 5.30 -16.07 32.75
N ALA A 194 6.08 -16.06 31.68
CA ALA A 194 6.04 -17.11 30.66
C ALA A 194 6.99 -18.29 30.96
N ASP A 195 6.50 -19.51 30.77
CA ASP A 195 7.34 -20.71 30.62
C ASP A 195 7.85 -20.85 29.18
N PHE A 196 7.08 -20.34 28.20
CA PHE A 196 7.40 -20.31 26.78
C PHE A 196 7.11 -18.92 26.25
N VAL A 197 8.07 -18.31 25.53
CA VAL A 197 7.86 -17.06 24.82
C VAL A 197 7.90 -17.32 23.32
N THR A 198 6.93 -16.76 22.59
CA THR A 198 6.90 -16.80 21.13
C THR A 198 6.83 -15.40 20.55
N VAL A 199 7.69 -15.12 19.56
CA VAL A 199 7.84 -13.81 18.95
C VAL A 199 7.08 -13.74 17.62
N HIS A 200 6.27 -12.68 17.43
CA HIS A 200 5.45 -12.45 16.24
C HIS A 200 5.41 -10.98 15.83
N THR A 201 6.47 -10.23 16.12
CA THR A 201 6.63 -8.83 15.72
C THR A 201 7.29 -8.72 14.34
N PRO A 202 7.03 -7.66 13.55
CA PRO A 202 7.87 -7.32 12.40
C PRO A 202 9.27 -6.88 12.87
N LEU A 203 10.22 -6.83 11.95
CA LEU A 203 11.51 -6.18 12.19
C LEU A 203 11.37 -4.71 11.80
N THR A 204 11.54 -3.84 12.79
CA THR A 204 11.52 -2.37 12.66
C THR A 204 12.66 -1.80 13.51
N PRO A 205 13.02 -0.52 13.39
CA PRO A 205 14.01 0.09 14.29
C PRO A 205 13.66 -0.05 15.78
N GLU A 206 12.37 -0.16 16.14
CA GLU A 206 11.91 -0.32 17.52
C GLU A 206 11.95 -1.77 18.01
N THR A 207 11.94 -2.74 17.10
CA THR A 207 11.93 -4.18 17.42
C THR A 207 13.25 -4.89 17.13
N GLU A 208 14.21 -4.21 16.52
CA GLU A 208 15.55 -4.71 16.33
C GLU A 208 16.24 -4.87 17.69
N GLY A 209 16.69 -6.08 17.99
CA GLY A 209 17.29 -6.43 19.27
C GLY A 209 16.34 -6.32 20.47
N LEU A 210 15.01 -6.36 20.24
CA LEU A 210 13.98 -6.24 21.29
C LEU A 210 14.19 -7.24 22.43
N ILE A 211 14.65 -8.44 22.14
CA ILE A 211 14.96 -9.47 23.13
C ILE A 211 16.47 -9.68 23.15
N GLY A 212 17.13 -8.99 24.07
CA GLY A 212 18.54 -9.08 24.34
C GLY A 212 18.86 -9.84 25.62
N GLU A 213 20.05 -9.60 26.17
CA GLU A 213 20.56 -10.31 27.36
C GLU A 213 19.67 -10.11 28.59
N ASP A 214 19.20 -8.87 28.84
CA ASP A 214 18.39 -8.52 30.01
C ASP A 214 17.00 -9.15 29.92
N GLU A 215 16.38 -9.17 28.73
CA GLU A 215 15.07 -9.76 28.47
C GLU A 215 15.10 -11.29 28.56
N LEU A 216 16.18 -11.92 28.10
CA LEU A 216 16.37 -13.36 28.25
C LEU A 216 16.57 -13.77 29.73
N ASP A 217 17.14 -12.89 30.55
CA ASP A 217 17.23 -13.13 32.01
C ASP A 217 15.86 -13.10 32.70
N LEU A 218 14.89 -12.27 32.19
CA LEU A 218 13.51 -12.24 32.70
C LEU A 218 12.77 -13.55 32.42
N LEU A 219 13.01 -14.16 31.25
CA LEU A 219 12.39 -15.45 30.91
C LEU A 219 12.90 -16.62 31.80
N GLY A 220 14.11 -16.50 32.36
CA GLY A 220 14.68 -17.52 33.26
C GLY A 220 14.80 -18.90 32.58
N ASP A 221 14.40 -19.98 33.29
CA ASP A 221 14.47 -21.35 32.79
C ASP A 221 13.40 -21.74 31.75
N GLY A 222 12.86 -20.75 31.04
CA GLY A 222 11.87 -20.91 29.99
C GLY A 222 12.45 -21.26 28.61
N TYR A 223 11.56 -21.23 27.62
CA TYR A 223 11.87 -21.52 26.21
C TYR A 223 11.55 -20.33 25.33
N LEU A 224 12.42 -20.00 24.36
CA LEU A 224 12.17 -18.96 23.37
C LEU A 224 11.89 -19.57 22.00
N ILE A 225 10.84 -19.10 21.32
CA ILE A 225 10.47 -19.51 19.96
C ILE A 225 10.42 -18.26 19.06
N ASN A 226 11.21 -18.25 17.99
CA ASN A 226 11.17 -17.20 16.97
C ASN A 226 11.00 -17.80 15.57
N CYS A 227 9.80 -17.66 15.01
CA CYS A 227 9.44 -17.99 13.64
C CYS A 227 8.90 -16.75 12.91
N ALA A 228 9.26 -15.53 13.34
CA ALA A 228 8.78 -14.27 12.79
C ALA A 228 9.85 -13.59 11.92
N ARG A 229 10.86 -12.95 12.56
CA ARG A 229 11.95 -12.25 11.88
C ARG A 229 13.27 -12.45 12.64
N GLY A 230 14.34 -12.65 11.89
CA GLY A 230 15.71 -12.52 12.42
C GLY A 230 15.98 -11.08 12.88
N GLY A 231 16.96 -10.90 13.75
CA GLY A 231 17.32 -9.59 14.29
C GLY A 231 16.42 -9.06 15.41
N VAL A 232 15.21 -9.62 15.63
CA VAL A 232 14.37 -9.27 16.80
C VAL A 232 14.94 -9.83 18.09
N VAL A 233 15.59 -10.98 18.04
CA VAL A 233 16.28 -11.64 19.13
C VAL A 233 17.79 -11.53 18.90
N ASP A 234 18.52 -11.13 19.92
CA ASP A 234 19.99 -11.18 19.90
C ASP A 234 20.46 -12.65 19.94
N GLU A 235 20.97 -13.13 18.81
CA GLU A 235 21.36 -14.53 18.63
C GLU A 235 22.59 -14.92 19.46
N ASP A 236 23.54 -14.01 19.67
CA ASP A 236 24.71 -14.23 20.49
C ASP A 236 24.34 -14.31 21.98
N ALA A 237 23.46 -13.40 22.44
CA ALA A 237 22.93 -13.43 23.79
C ALA A 237 22.11 -14.69 24.04
N LEU A 238 21.26 -15.10 23.07
CA LEU A 238 20.46 -16.32 23.16
C LEU A 238 21.36 -17.57 23.34
N ALA A 239 22.36 -17.71 22.46
CA ALA A 239 23.32 -18.83 22.57
C ALA A 239 24.04 -18.86 23.91
N ALA A 240 24.50 -17.71 24.41
CA ALA A 240 25.17 -17.61 25.70
C ALA A 240 24.26 -17.99 26.88
N LYS A 241 22.96 -17.59 26.87
CA LYS A 241 21.98 -17.93 27.92
C LYS A 241 21.57 -19.41 27.90
N VAL A 242 21.65 -20.05 26.75
CA VAL A 242 21.48 -21.51 26.63
C VAL A 242 22.73 -22.23 27.14
N GLU A 243 23.94 -21.74 26.80
CA GLU A 243 25.24 -22.33 27.26
C GLU A 243 25.38 -22.30 28.78
N ASP A 244 25.02 -21.20 29.42
CA ASP A 244 25.13 -21.06 30.88
C ASP A 244 23.93 -21.71 31.64
N GLY A 245 22.93 -22.17 30.94
CA GLY A 245 21.76 -22.87 31.49
C GLY A 245 20.70 -21.93 32.09
N THR A 246 20.73 -20.64 31.79
CA THR A 246 19.68 -19.69 32.16
C THR A 246 18.39 -20.05 31.39
N LEU A 247 18.48 -20.29 30.08
CA LEU A 247 17.38 -20.78 29.27
C LEU A 247 17.39 -22.31 29.14
N ALA A 248 16.20 -22.92 29.20
CA ALA A 248 16.05 -24.37 29.00
C ALA A 248 16.22 -24.76 27.50
N GLY A 249 16.00 -23.85 26.57
CA GLY A 249 16.20 -24.06 25.14
C GLY A 249 15.51 -23.03 24.27
N ALA A 250 15.74 -23.13 22.96
CA ALA A 250 15.12 -22.25 21.98
C ALA A 250 14.74 -22.99 20.69
N ALA A 251 13.86 -22.36 19.89
CA ALA A 251 13.50 -22.82 18.57
C ALA A 251 13.47 -21.63 17.59
N ILE A 252 14.37 -21.62 16.61
CA ILE A 252 14.65 -20.51 15.74
C ILE A 252 14.48 -20.94 14.28
N ASP A 253 13.58 -20.28 13.55
CA ASP A 253 13.33 -20.53 12.13
C ASP A 253 13.82 -19.39 11.24
N VAL A 254 14.21 -18.24 11.83
CA VAL A 254 14.59 -17.01 11.12
C VAL A 254 15.86 -16.41 11.76
N PHE A 255 16.72 -15.79 10.95
CA PHE A 255 18.06 -15.38 11.38
C PHE A 255 18.37 -13.96 10.93
N ALA A 256 19.23 -13.25 11.68
CA ALA A 256 19.70 -11.92 11.32
C ALA A 256 20.46 -11.91 9.98
N GLU A 257 21.15 -13.01 9.67
CA GLU A 257 21.76 -13.25 8.35
C GLU A 257 21.22 -14.57 7.78
N GLU A 258 20.58 -14.49 6.60
CA GLU A 258 20.07 -15.64 5.88
C GLU A 258 20.74 -15.74 4.48
N PRO A 259 21.35 -16.88 4.14
CA PRO A 259 21.43 -18.16 4.87
C PRO A 259 22.28 -18.07 6.15
N LEU A 260 21.84 -18.77 7.22
CA LEU A 260 22.57 -18.83 8.49
C LEU A 260 24.04 -19.24 8.28
N PRO A 261 25.02 -18.43 8.76
CA PRO A 261 26.42 -18.79 8.68
C PRO A 261 26.75 -20.12 9.36
N ALA A 262 27.67 -20.89 8.76
CA ALA A 262 28.02 -22.22 9.26
C ALA A 262 28.75 -22.19 10.61
N ASP A 263 29.26 -21.05 11.03
CA ASP A 263 29.91 -20.77 12.30
C ASP A 263 29.04 -20.01 13.31
N SER A 264 27.71 -19.94 13.05
CA SER A 264 26.77 -19.34 13.99
C SER A 264 26.77 -20.08 15.34
N PRO A 265 26.80 -19.34 16.48
CA PRO A 265 26.79 -19.93 17.81
C PRO A 265 25.51 -20.72 18.10
N LEU A 266 24.39 -20.42 17.40
CA LEU A 266 23.14 -21.17 17.53
C LEU A 266 23.30 -22.65 17.15
N LEU A 267 24.27 -22.99 16.29
CA LEU A 267 24.51 -24.35 15.83
C LEU A 267 25.34 -25.20 16.81
N GLU A 268 25.92 -24.58 17.85
CA GLU A 268 26.80 -25.27 18.80
C GLU A 268 26.03 -25.96 19.94
N HIS A 269 24.74 -25.61 20.13
CA HIS A 269 23.92 -26.06 21.26
C HIS A 269 22.78 -27.01 20.85
N ASP A 270 22.77 -28.21 21.40
CA ASP A 270 21.71 -29.21 21.16
C ASP A 270 20.34 -28.75 21.70
N GLU A 271 20.26 -27.80 22.62
CA GLU A 271 19.06 -27.22 23.21
C GLU A 271 18.39 -26.21 22.27
N ILE A 272 19.10 -25.74 21.23
CA ILE A 272 18.57 -24.85 20.19
C ILE A 272 18.15 -25.66 18.98
N VAL A 273 16.85 -25.62 18.65
CA VAL A 273 16.30 -26.22 17.44
C VAL A 273 16.29 -25.16 16.34
N VAL A 274 16.92 -25.44 15.20
CA VAL A 274 16.97 -24.52 14.06
C VAL A 274 16.32 -25.13 12.82
N THR A 275 15.62 -24.31 12.04
CA THR A 275 15.05 -24.68 10.73
C THR A 275 15.28 -23.54 9.73
N PRO A 276 15.49 -23.84 8.42
CA PRO A 276 15.90 -22.86 7.42
C PRO A 276 14.69 -22.08 6.85
N HIS A 277 14.05 -21.24 7.69
CA HIS A 277 12.94 -20.34 7.36
C HIS A 277 11.78 -21.08 6.68
N LEU A 278 11.21 -22.07 7.38
CA LEU A 278 10.17 -22.96 6.87
C LEU A 278 8.74 -22.54 7.22
N GLY A 279 8.53 -21.45 7.96
CA GLY A 279 7.23 -21.02 8.45
C GLY A 279 6.13 -20.97 7.37
N ALA A 280 6.46 -20.56 6.14
CA ALA A 280 5.54 -20.52 5.00
C ALA A 280 5.68 -21.72 4.03
N SER A 281 6.53 -22.70 4.32
CA SER A 281 6.92 -23.77 3.39
C SER A 281 5.93 -24.93 3.38
N THR A 282 4.66 -24.66 3.04
CA THR A 282 3.63 -25.67 2.75
C THR A 282 3.06 -25.43 1.35
N GLU A 283 2.65 -26.51 0.66
CA GLU A 283 2.05 -26.42 -0.67
C GLU A 283 0.85 -25.44 -0.71
N ALA A 284 -0.06 -25.57 0.26
CA ALA A 284 -1.23 -24.70 0.36
C ALA A 284 -0.87 -23.22 0.59
N ALA A 285 0.11 -22.93 1.45
CA ALA A 285 0.53 -21.55 1.69
C ALA A 285 1.20 -20.95 0.45
N GLN A 286 2.04 -21.70 -0.24
CA GLN A 286 2.71 -21.24 -1.46
C GLN A 286 1.71 -20.96 -2.59
N GLU A 287 0.70 -21.83 -2.78
CA GLU A 287 -0.38 -21.60 -3.74
C GLU A 287 -1.21 -20.35 -3.38
N ASN A 288 -1.64 -20.22 -2.11
CA ASN A 288 -2.43 -19.08 -1.66
C ASN A 288 -1.68 -17.76 -1.82
N VAL A 289 -0.42 -17.73 -1.41
CA VAL A 289 0.43 -16.53 -1.53
C VAL A 289 0.64 -16.18 -3.01
N ALA A 290 0.96 -17.14 -3.86
CA ALA A 290 1.19 -16.90 -5.28
C ALA A 290 -0.06 -16.38 -5.99
N THR A 291 -1.22 -16.99 -5.75
CA THR A 291 -2.50 -16.56 -6.36
C THR A 291 -2.95 -15.20 -5.85
N SER A 292 -2.82 -14.93 -4.55
CA SER A 292 -3.13 -13.62 -3.97
C SER A 292 -2.25 -12.51 -4.55
N THR A 293 -0.93 -12.72 -4.59
CA THR A 293 0.00 -11.74 -5.17
C THR A 293 -0.27 -11.51 -6.66
N ALA A 294 -0.47 -12.58 -7.43
CA ALA A 294 -0.78 -12.49 -8.85
C ALA A 294 -2.10 -11.73 -9.11
N SER A 295 -3.12 -11.92 -8.27
CA SER A 295 -4.38 -11.19 -8.36
C SER A 295 -4.20 -9.69 -8.10
N GLN A 296 -3.36 -9.32 -7.13
CA GLN A 296 -3.05 -7.92 -6.83
C GLN A 296 -2.25 -7.26 -7.96
N VAL A 297 -1.26 -7.98 -8.54
CA VAL A 297 -0.54 -7.49 -9.73
C VAL A 297 -1.50 -7.28 -10.90
N ASN A 298 -2.42 -8.21 -11.13
CA ASN A 298 -3.45 -8.06 -12.16
C ASN A 298 -4.36 -6.84 -11.90
N ALA A 299 -4.79 -6.61 -10.66
CA ALA A 299 -5.61 -5.47 -10.30
C ALA A 299 -4.88 -4.14 -10.58
N ALA A 300 -3.62 -4.00 -10.14
CA ALA A 300 -2.82 -2.81 -10.42
C ALA A 300 -2.66 -2.54 -11.93
N LEU A 301 -2.37 -3.60 -12.71
CA LEU A 301 -2.23 -3.49 -14.16
C LEU A 301 -3.56 -3.20 -14.89
N ALA A 302 -4.69 -3.45 -14.25
CA ALA A 302 -6.02 -3.07 -14.73
C ALA A 302 -6.47 -1.69 -14.22
N GLU A 303 -5.59 -0.98 -13.51
CA GLU A 303 -5.90 0.30 -12.83
C GLU A 303 -7.01 0.16 -11.77
N GLU A 304 -7.16 -1.03 -11.21
CA GLU A 304 -8.06 -1.35 -10.11
C GLU A 304 -7.33 -1.24 -8.76
N PRO A 305 -8.01 -0.95 -7.65
CA PRO A 305 -7.40 -0.89 -6.33
C PRO A 305 -6.73 -2.19 -5.91
N VAL A 306 -5.63 -2.06 -5.21
CA VAL A 306 -4.84 -3.18 -4.70
C VAL A 306 -5.13 -3.39 -3.21
N ALA A 307 -5.68 -4.54 -2.85
CA ALA A 307 -6.22 -4.81 -1.52
C ALA A 307 -5.20 -4.75 -0.37
N ASN A 308 -3.93 -5.05 -0.62
CA ASN A 308 -2.86 -5.05 0.37
C ASN A 308 -1.68 -4.19 -0.09
N ALA A 309 -1.96 -3.06 -0.71
CA ALA A 309 -0.94 -2.06 -1.00
C ALA A 309 -0.37 -1.50 0.31
N LEU A 310 0.94 -1.31 0.35
CA LEU A 310 1.66 -0.81 1.53
C LEU A 310 1.95 0.69 1.43
N ASN A 311 2.05 1.21 0.22
CA ASN A 311 2.40 2.60 -0.09
C ASN A 311 1.37 3.29 -0.99
N ALA A 312 0.19 2.71 -1.15
CA ALA A 312 -0.92 3.31 -1.89
C ALA A 312 -2.20 3.20 -1.05
N PRO A 313 -3.15 4.13 -1.22
CA PRO A 313 -4.44 4.03 -0.58
C PRO A 313 -5.10 2.70 -0.91
N SER A 314 -5.57 2.00 0.11
CA SER A 314 -6.26 0.72 -0.05
C SER A 314 -7.76 0.91 0.11
N ILE A 315 -8.56 0.28 -0.76
CA ILE A 315 -10.01 0.29 -0.65
C ILE A 315 -10.52 -1.15 -0.50
N ASP A 316 -11.55 -1.35 0.33
CA ASP A 316 -12.21 -2.65 0.43
C ASP A 316 -12.85 -3.00 -0.91
N GLU A 317 -12.61 -4.23 -1.41
CA GLU A 317 -13.13 -4.71 -2.70
C GLU A 317 -14.67 -4.54 -2.80
N SER A 318 -15.38 -4.66 -1.67
CA SER A 318 -16.83 -4.45 -1.61
C SER A 318 -17.25 -2.97 -1.65
N ALA A 319 -16.36 -2.04 -1.31
CA ALA A 319 -16.58 -0.60 -1.35
C ALA A 319 -16.24 0.01 -2.72
N PHE A 320 -15.27 -0.57 -3.43
CA PHE A 320 -14.75 -0.04 -4.68
C PHE A 320 -15.83 0.33 -5.72
N PRO A 321 -16.82 -0.51 -6.05
CA PRO A 321 -17.83 -0.17 -7.07
C PRO A 321 -18.67 1.08 -6.74
N ARG A 322 -18.68 1.51 -5.45
CA ARG A 322 -19.39 2.73 -5.03
C ARG A 322 -18.52 3.99 -5.15
N VAL A 323 -17.20 3.80 -5.13
CA VAL A 323 -16.21 4.89 -5.14
C VAL A 323 -15.60 5.08 -6.54
N GLU A 324 -15.45 3.99 -7.31
CA GLU A 324 -14.84 3.96 -8.64
C GLU A 324 -15.34 5.09 -9.57
N PRO A 325 -16.66 5.34 -9.72
CA PRO A 325 -17.13 6.39 -10.62
C PRO A 325 -16.68 7.80 -10.20
N TYR A 326 -16.31 7.99 -8.93
CA TYR A 326 -15.86 9.28 -8.39
C TYR A 326 -14.37 9.54 -8.59
N ILE A 327 -13.57 8.51 -8.89
CA ILE A 327 -12.13 8.63 -9.11
C ILE A 327 -11.83 9.54 -10.29
N GLU A 328 -12.47 9.27 -11.44
CA GLU A 328 -12.26 10.05 -12.67
C GLU A 328 -12.68 11.52 -12.49
N ILE A 329 -13.80 11.78 -11.82
CA ILE A 329 -14.26 13.15 -11.64
C ILE A 329 -13.42 13.93 -10.65
N ALA A 330 -12.88 13.27 -9.61
CA ALA A 330 -11.96 13.90 -8.66
C ALA A 330 -10.63 14.27 -9.33
N GLU A 331 -10.04 13.36 -10.09
CA GLU A 331 -8.84 13.62 -10.89
C GLU A 331 -9.07 14.77 -11.86
N THR A 332 -10.20 14.75 -12.56
CA THR A 332 -10.53 15.80 -13.53
C THR A 332 -10.73 17.16 -12.88
N ALA A 333 -11.43 17.21 -11.73
CA ALA A 333 -11.62 18.46 -10.99
C ALA A 333 -10.28 19.06 -10.54
N GLY A 334 -9.38 18.23 -9.99
CA GLY A 334 -8.02 18.63 -9.63
C GLY A 334 -7.23 19.18 -10.83
N LYS A 335 -7.29 18.47 -11.96
CA LYS A 335 -6.60 18.86 -13.20
C LYS A 335 -7.09 20.20 -13.77
N VAL A 336 -8.40 20.45 -13.71
CA VAL A 336 -8.99 21.73 -14.14
C VAL A 336 -8.59 22.84 -13.17
N ALA A 337 -8.72 22.62 -11.87
CA ALA A 337 -8.39 23.61 -10.85
C ALA A 337 -6.91 24.04 -10.95
N ALA A 338 -5.99 23.09 -11.06
CA ALA A 338 -4.56 23.36 -11.18
C ALA A 338 -4.17 24.15 -12.44
N GLN A 339 -4.87 23.93 -13.58
CA GLN A 339 -4.60 24.64 -14.82
C GLN A 339 -5.24 26.04 -14.88
N LEU A 340 -6.19 26.32 -13.97
CA LEU A 340 -6.84 27.63 -13.86
C LEU A 340 -6.12 28.56 -12.89
N LEU A 341 -5.47 28.02 -11.83
CA LEU A 341 -4.75 28.81 -10.85
C LEU A 341 -3.51 29.44 -11.46
N GLU A 342 -3.33 30.74 -11.27
CA GLU A 342 -2.10 31.44 -11.63
C GLU A 342 -1.08 31.36 -10.46
N GLY A 343 0.14 30.91 -10.77
CA GLY A 343 1.21 30.85 -9.78
C GLY A 343 1.44 29.45 -9.19
N ARG A 344 1.98 29.42 -7.95
CA ARG A 344 2.31 28.20 -7.23
C ARG A 344 1.08 27.74 -6.43
N ILE A 345 0.83 26.47 -6.39
CA ILE A 345 -0.16 25.87 -5.49
C ILE A 345 0.47 25.76 -4.09
N GLU A 346 -0.23 26.27 -3.07
CA GLU A 346 0.20 26.23 -1.66
C GLU A 346 -0.75 25.40 -0.81
N ASP A 347 -2.06 25.42 -1.14
CA ASP A 347 -3.08 24.63 -0.46
C ASP A 347 -3.95 23.87 -1.46
N VAL A 348 -4.38 22.67 -1.07
CA VAL A 348 -5.39 21.86 -1.76
C VAL A 348 -6.45 21.44 -0.75
N GLU A 349 -7.71 21.83 -0.98
CA GLU A 349 -8.84 21.37 -0.19
C GLU A 349 -9.72 20.45 -1.04
N VAL A 350 -10.06 19.27 -0.51
CA VAL A 350 -11.02 18.35 -1.13
C VAL A 350 -12.22 18.16 -0.22
N VAL A 351 -13.39 18.57 -0.67
CA VAL A 351 -14.65 18.50 0.09
C VAL A 351 -15.56 17.46 -0.53
N TYR A 352 -16.05 16.55 0.30
CA TYR A 352 -16.97 15.48 -0.06
C TYR A 352 -18.33 15.74 0.55
N GLU A 353 -19.35 15.88 -0.30
CA GLU A 353 -20.73 16.12 0.13
C GLU A 353 -21.68 15.00 -0.30
N GLY A 354 -22.67 14.67 0.56
CA GLY A 354 -23.68 13.67 0.27
C GLY A 354 -23.26 12.24 0.54
N GLU A 355 -23.68 11.28 -0.30
CA GLU A 355 -23.47 9.85 -0.05
C GLU A 355 -21.99 9.43 -0.10
N ILE A 356 -21.18 10.08 -0.94
CA ILE A 356 -19.73 9.82 -1.01
C ILE A 356 -19.00 10.10 0.31
N ALA A 357 -19.54 10.98 1.15
CA ALA A 357 -18.96 11.30 2.45
C ALA A 357 -19.01 10.13 3.46
N ASP A 358 -19.82 9.12 3.21
CA ASP A 358 -19.94 7.91 4.03
C ASP A 358 -18.98 6.80 3.59
N GLU A 359 -18.31 6.97 2.44
CA GLU A 359 -17.39 5.98 1.88
C GLU A 359 -15.95 6.24 2.32
N ASP A 360 -15.07 5.28 2.02
CA ASP A 360 -13.63 5.45 2.12
C ASP A 360 -13.14 6.26 0.92
N ILE A 361 -12.68 7.48 1.19
CA ILE A 361 -12.33 8.46 0.15
C ILE A 361 -10.83 8.62 -0.08
N GLU A 362 -10.00 7.90 0.65
CA GLU A 362 -8.54 8.07 0.59
C GLU A 362 -8.01 7.96 -0.84
N PHE A 363 -8.49 6.95 -1.57
CA PHE A 363 -8.13 6.76 -2.98
C PHE A 363 -8.68 7.87 -3.90
N VAL A 364 -9.85 8.44 -3.57
CA VAL A 364 -10.44 9.55 -4.34
C VAL A 364 -9.65 10.84 -4.13
N THR A 365 -9.20 11.10 -2.88
CA THR A 365 -8.31 12.23 -2.56
C THR A 365 -6.97 12.09 -3.29
N ALA A 366 -6.34 10.90 -3.26
CA ALA A 366 -5.09 10.66 -3.98
C ALA A 366 -5.27 10.89 -5.50
N SER A 367 -6.43 10.54 -6.05
CA SER A 367 -6.75 10.79 -7.46
C SER A 367 -6.99 12.29 -7.76
N ALA A 368 -7.60 13.04 -6.84
CA ALA A 368 -7.71 14.49 -6.96
C ALA A 368 -6.31 15.14 -6.96
N LEU A 369 -5.43 14.74 -6.04
CA LEU A 369 -4.03 15.21 -5.99
C LEU A 369 -3.25 14.84 -7.25
N LYS A 370 -3.41 13.60 -7.77
CA LYS A 370 -2.87 13.22 -9.08
C LYS A 370 -3.30 14.22 -10.15
N GLY A 371 -4.58 14.57 -10.20
CA GLY A 371 -5.11 15.57 -11.13
C GLY A 371 -4.43 16.95 -10.95
N VAL A 372 -4.24 17.39 -9.71
CA VAL A 372 -3.60 18.67 -9.36
C VAL A 372 -2.14 18.72 -9.83
N PHE A 373 -1.37 17.66 -9.61
CA PHE A 373 0.07 17.69 -9.89
C PHE A 373 0.45 17.20 -11.28
N GLN A 374 -0.36 16.38 -11.95
CA GLN A 374 -0.05 15.85 -13.29
C GLN A 374 0.23 16.92 -14.37
N PRO A 375 -0.41 18.12 -14.38
CA PRO A 375 -0.03 19.18 -15.29
C PRO A 375 1.32 19.82 -14.99
N LEU A 376 1.86 19.63 -13.80
CA LEU A 376 3.04 20.30 -13.27
C LEU A 376 4.29 19.41 -13.31
N GLU A 377 4.11 18.09 -13.30
CA GLU A 377 5.20 17.12 -13.15
C GLU A 377 4.97 15.86 -13.97
N TRP A 378 6.07 15.26 -14.43
CA TRP A 378 6.07 13.99 -15.14
C TRP A 378 5.98 12.82 -14.15
N GLN A 379 5.26 11.76 -14.53
CA GLN A 379 5.11 10.52 -13.74
C GLN A 379 4.29 10.63 -12.43
N VAL A 380 3.34 11.55 -12.37
CA VAL A 380 2.40 11.62 -11.23
C VAL A 380 1.30 10.58 -11.36
N ASN A 381 1.09 9.81 -10.29
CA ASN A 381 -0.02 8.87 -10.17
C ASN A 381 -0.66 8.94 -8.76
N ALA A 382 -1.66 8.10 -8.46
CA ALA A 382 -2.33 8.12 -7.16
C ALA A 382 -1.46 7.58 -6.00
N VAL A 383 -0.34 6.93 -6.30
CA VAL A 383 0.60 6.42 -5.29
C VAL A 383 1.47 7.55 -4.76
N ASN A 384 2.12 8.28 -5.67
CA ASN A 384 3.10 9.32 -5.31
C ASN A 384 2.51 10.73 -5.15
N ALA A 385 1.28 10.98 -5.61
CA ALA A 385 0.69 12.32 -5.52
C ALA A 385 0.59 12.89 -4.09
N PRO A 386 0.24 12.11 -3.05
CA PRO A 386 0.27 12.58 -1.66
C PRO A 386 1.69 12.95 -1.20
N GLN A 387 2.70 12.16 -1.54
CA GLN A 387 4.10 12.42 -1.21
C GLN A 387 4.61 13.69 -1.94
N ILE A 388 4.26 13.85 -3.21
CA ILE A 388 4.59 15.06 -3.99
C ILE A 388 4.00 16.32 -3.33
N ALA A 389 2.78 16.25 -2.78
CA ALA A 389 2.19 17.36 -2.04
C ALA A 389 3.07 17.73 -0.82
N GLU A 390 3.46 16.74 -0.02
CA GLU A 390 4.31 16.91 1.16
C GLU A 390 5.68 17.50 0.78
N ASP A 391 6.36 16.93 -0.21
CA ASP A 391 7.69 17.36 -0.67
C ASP A 391 7.69 18.80 -1.22
N ARG A 392 6.56 19.20 -1.82
CA ARG A 392 6.37 20.58 -2.30
C ARG A 392 5.92 21.56 -1.22
N GLY A 393 5.60 21.05 -0.02
CA GLY A 393 5.07 21.82 1.10
C GLY A 393 3.67 22.36 0.79
N VAL A 394 2.84 21.58 0.10
CA VAL A 394 1.44 21.89 -0.18
C VAL A 394 0.59 21.32 0.94
N ASP A 395 -0.17 22.17 1.61
CA ASP A 395 -1.09 21.76 2.67
C ASP A 395 -2.34 21.11 2.06
N VAL A 396 -2.61 19.85 2.41
CA VAL A 396 -3.79 19.11 1.93
C VAL A 396 -4.83 18.98 3.03
N THR A 397 -6.04 19.42 2.76
CA THR A 397 -7.17 19.36 3.70
C THR A 397 -8.33 18.58 3.11
N GLU A 398 -8.87 17.64 3.87
CA GLU A 398 -10.08 16.88 3.54
C GLU A 398 -11.25 17.26 4.44
N SER A 399 -12.43 17.42 3.86
CA SER A 399 -13.66 17.69 4.59
C SER A 399 -14.81 16.81 4.11
N LYS A 400 -15.60 16.29 5.04
CA LYS A 400 -16.76 15.41 4.76
C LYS A 400 -18.04 16.01 5.34
N THR A 401 -19.10 16.07 4.54
CA THR A 401 -20.45 16.45 5.00
C THR A 401 -21.53 15.62 4.32
N ARG A 402 -22.49 15.12 5.11
CA ARG A 402 -23.67 14.42 4.56
C ARG A 402 -24.69 15.34 3.92
N GLN A 403 -24.57 16.65 4.10
CA GLN A 403 -25.49 17.61 3.52
C GLN A 403 -24.98 18.03 2.15
N ALA A 404 -25.64 17.55 1.10
CA ALA A 404 -25.47 18.04 -0.25
C ALA A 404 -26.70 18.89 -0.63
N GLU A 405 -26.47 20.10 -1.15
CA GLU A 405 -27.58 21.02 -1.44
C GLU A 405 -28.35 20.67 -2.70
N ASP A 406 -27.65 20.28 -3.79
CA ASP A 406 -28.24 20.16 -5.12
C ASP A 406 -28.04 18.77 -5.76
N PHE A 407 -27.11 17.94 -5.24
CA PHE A 407 -26.68 16.68 -5.84
C PHE A 407 -26.70 15.55 -4.81
N GLN A 408 -26.77 14.29 -5.26
CA GLN A 408 -26.71 13.11 -4.40
C GLN A 408 -25.33 12.98 -3.75
N SER A 409 -24.29 13.28 -4.53
CA SER A 409 -22.90 13.40 -4.09
C SER A 409 -22.22 14.53 -4.86
N LEU A 410 -21.29 15.23 -4.23
CA LEU A 410 -20.49 16.29 -4.83
C LEU A 410 -19.06 16.17 -4.33
N ILE A 411 -18.10 16.36 -5.21
CA ILE A 411 -16.69 16.50 -4.89
C ILE A 411 -16.25 17.88 -5.33
N SER A 412 -15.73 18.66 -4.38
CA SER A 412 -15.15 19.97 -4.66
C SER A 412 -13.66 19.92 -4.45
N VAL A 413 -12.88 20.28 -5.46
CA VAL A 413 -11.42 20.43 -5.36
C VAL A 413 -11.09 21.90 -5.49
N THR A 414 -10.50 22.45 -4.43
CA THR A 414 -10.04 23.84 -4.38
C THR A 414 -8.52 23.86 -4.30
N VAL A 415 -7.90 24.65 -5.15
CA VAL A 415 -6.47 24.93 -5.09
C VAL A 415 -6.25 26.41 -4.85
N SER A 416 -5.30 26.78 -4.00
CA SER A 416 -5.09 28.19 -3.64
C SER A 416 -3.62 28.52 -3.39
N ASN A 417 -3.34 29.82 -3.39
CA ASN A 417 -2.12 30.45 -2.93
C ASN A 417 -2.44 31.79 -2.24
N ASP A 418 -1.43 32.53 -1.83
CA ASP A 418 -1.60 33.82 -1.15
C ASP A 418 -2.42 34.86 -1.96
N ASP A 419 -2.50 34.74 -3.29
CA ASP A 419 -3.06 35.75 -4.19
C ASP A 419 -4.38 35.32 -4.85
N ASP A 420 -4.63 34.02 -5.04
CA ASP A 420 -5.77 33.50 -5.82
C ASP A 420 -6.26 32.14 -5.29
N GLU A 421 -7.54 31.84 -5.58
CA GLU A 421 -8.23 30.59 -5.22
C GLU A 421 -9.08 30.13 -6.38
N VAL A 422 -9.01 28.86 -6.74
CA VAL A 422 -9.81 28.23 -7.80
C VAL A 422 -10.51 26.99 -7.27
N SER A 423 -11.84 26.95 -7.38
CA SER A 423 -12.65 25.79 -6.99
C SER A 423 -13.34 25.14 -8.20
N VAL A 424 -13.33 23.80 -8.22
CA VAL A 424 -14.01 23.00 -9.27
C VAL A 424 -14.85 21.91 -8.60
N ASP A 425 -16.15 21.93 -8.87
CA ASP A 425 -17.06 20.94 -8.34
C ASP A 425 -17.46 19.92 -9.42
N GLY A 426 -17.32 18.64 -9.06
CA GLY A 426 -17.67 17.51 -9.88
C GLY A 426 -18.76 16.63 -9.24
N THR A 427 -19.61 16.03 -10.07
CA THR A 427 -20.64 15.07 -9.64
C THR A 427 -20.91 14.04 -10.73
N LEU A 428 -21.70 13.03 -10.39
CA LEU A 428 -22.16 12.01 -11.33
C LEU A 428 -23.64 12.19 -11.65
N PHE A 429 -23.98 12.29 -12.94
CA PHE A 429 -25.37 12.25 -13.38
C PHE A 429 -25.77 10.79 -13.64
N ALA A 430 -26.98 10.43 -13.22
CA ALA A 430 -27.52 9.07 -13.34
C ALA A 430 -26.63 7.96 -12.70
N GLY A 431 -25.64 8.34 -11.88
CA GLY A 431 -24.77 7.43 -11.15
C GLY A 431 -23.43 7.09 -11.80
N ASP A 432 -23.26 7.35 -13.10
CA ASP A 432 -22.06 6.96 -13.86
C ASP A 432 -21.61 8.00 -14.92
N ASP A 433 -22.29 9.13 -15.06
CA ASP A 433 -21.99 10.15 -16.08
C ASP A 433 -21.31 11.36 -15.43
N PRO A 434 -19.95 11.51 -15.49
CA PRO A 434 -19.23 12.57 -14.80
C PRO A 434 -19.53 13.95 -15.40
N ARG A 435 -19.71 14.94 -14.52
CA ARG A 435 -19.96 16.34 -14.87
C ARG A 435 -19.20 17.29 -13.98
N ILE A 436 -18.61 18.32 -14.57
CA ILE A 436 -18.22 19.52 -13.84
C ILE A 436 -19.47 20.39 -13.74
N VAL A 437 -19.88 20.72 -12.51
CA VAL A 437 -21.14 21.43 -12.24
C VAL A 437 -20.94 22.83 -11.69
N ARG A 438 -19.74 23.15 -11.18
CA ARG A 438 -19.32 24.51 -10.83
C ARG A 438 -17.85 24.73 -11.12
N VAL A 439 -17.51 25.96 -11.49
CA VAL A 439 -16.13 26.48 -11.55
C VAL A 439 -16.16 27.87 -10.91
N ASP A 440 -15.41 28.10 -9.84
CA ASP A 440 -15.39 29.35 -9.06
C ASP A 440 -16.80 29.84 -8.68
N GLY A 441 -17.66 28.94 -8.23
CA GLY A 441 -19.03 29.23 -7.86
C GLY A 441 -20.00 29.38 -9.03
N TYR A 442 -19.53 29.55 -10.29
CA TYR A 442 -20.39 29.63 -11.49
C TYR A 442 -20.95 28.26 -11.82
N ARG A 443 -22.28 28.14 -11.85
CA ARG A 443 -22.96 26.88 -12.20
C ARG A 443 -22.83 26.59 -13.69
N VAL A 444 -22.22 25.47 -14.01
CA VAL A 444 -22.06 24.94 -15.37
C VAL A 444 -22.64 23.53 -15.47
N ASP A 445 -22.64 22.94 -16.66
CA ASP A 445 -22.92 21.51 -16.89
C ASP A 445 -22.02 21.07 -18.04
N ALA A 446 -20.75 20.88 -17.71
CA ALA A 446 -19.73 20.58 -18.68
C ALA A 446 -19.35 19.10 -18.62
N ILE A 447 -19.20 18.48 -19.81
CA ILE A 447 -18.68 17.12 -19.94
C ILE A 447 -17.16 17.18 -19.82
N PRO A 448 -16.55 16.54 -18.83
CA PRO A 448 -15.11 16.58 -18.61
C PRO A 448 -14.38 15.61 -19.54
N HIS A 449 -14.32 15.94 -20.83
CA HIS A 449 -13.68 15.07 -21.83
C HIS A 449 -12.91 15.88 -22.88
N GLY A 450 -11.74 15.39 -23.27
CA GLY A 450 -10.93 15.97 -24.32
C GLY A 450 -10.31 17.32 -23.93
N ARG A 451 -10.62 18.37 -24.69
CA ARG A 451 -10.17 19.73 -24.44
C ARG A 451 -11.31 20.63 -24.02
N MET A 452 -11.05 21.48 -23.05
CA MET A 452 -11.99 22.48 -22.59
C MET A 452 -11.35 23.87 -22.65
N VAL A 453 -12.13 24.85 -23.07
CA VAL A 453 -11.74 26.26 -22.97
C VAL A 453 -12.65 26.92 -21.96
N ILE A 454 -12.05 27.55 -20.95
CA ILE A 454 -12.77 28.30 -19.93
C ILE A 454 -12.47 29.77 -20.13
N ALA A 455 -13.51 30.53 -20.51
CA ALA A 455 -13.43 31.96 -20.76
C ALA A 455 -14.18 32.74 -19.67
N ARG A 456 -13.51 33.72 -19.10
CA ARG A 456 -14.12 34.77 -18.24
C ARG A 456 -14.36 36.01 -19.06
N ASN A 457 -15.57 36.55 -19.05
CA ASN A 457 -15.93 37.71 -19.85
C ASN A 457 -17.01 38.57 -19.18
N THR A 458 -17.19 39.79 -19.63
CA THR A 458 -18.34 40.61 -19.26
C THR A 458 -19.63 40.06 -19.88
N ASP A 459 -20.75 40.06 -19.12
CA ASP A 459 -22.05 39.63 -19.61
C ASP A 459 -22.67 40.70 -20.54
N GLU A 460 -22.11 40.81 -21.75
CA GLU A 460 -22.57 41.77 -22.78
C GLU A 460 -22.99 41.08 -24.06
N PRO A 461 -24.00 41.64 -24.77
CA PRO A 461 -24.43 41.09 -26.04
C PRO A 461 -23.28 41.08 -27.08
N GLY A 462 -23.12 39.90 -27.70
CA GLY A 462 -22.14 39.69 -28.78
C GLY A 462 -20.82 39.07 -28.37
N VAL A 463 -20.47 38.97 -27.07
CA VAL A 463 -19.23 38.37 -26.60
C VAL A 463 -19.11 36.89 -26.98
N ILE A 464 -20.14 36.08 -26.71
CA ILE A 464 -20.21 34.68 -27.15
C ILE A 464 -20.07 34.54 -28.67
N GLY A 465 -20.72 35.46 -29.42
CA GLY A 465 -20.59 35.48 -30.88
C GLY A 465 -19.20 35.81 -31.37
N GLN A 466 -18.47 36.69 -30.67
CA GLN A 466 -17.08 37.01 -30.95
C GLN A 466 -16.16 35.79 -30.71
N ILE A 467 -16.30 35.17 -29.56
CA ILE A 467 -15.50 33.95 -29.23
C ILE A 467 -15.75 32.86 -30.28
N GLY A 468 -17.03 32.55 -30.61
CA GLY A 468 -17.35 31.55 -31.59
C GLY A 468 -16.89 31.90 -33.01
N SER A 469 -16.84 33.19 -33.38
CA SER A 469 -16.32 33.63 -34.69
C SER A 469 -14.82 33.43 -34.80
N VAL A 470 -14.07 33.87 -33.78
CA VAL A 470 -12.61 33.69 -33.76
C VAL A 470 -12.24 32.21 -33.72
N MET A 471 -12.90 31.40 -32.89
CA MET A 471 -12.67 29.94 -32.87
C MET A 471 -12.87 29.33 -34.28
N GLY A 472 -13.96 29.73 -34.97
CA GLY A 472 -14.24 29.27 -36.33
C GLY A 472 -13.26 29.77 -37.40
N GLU A 473 -12.68 30.96 -37.27
CA GLU A 473 -11.62 31.49 -38.17
C GLU A 473 -10.31 30.72 -38.06
N TYR A 474 -10.07 30.14 -36.90
CA TYR A 474 -8.89 29.29 -36.64
C TYR A 474 -9.19 27.78 -36.72
N ASP A 475 -10.28 27.40 -37.38
CA ASP A 475 -10.72 26.00 -37.56
C ASP A 475 -10.92 25.20 -36.25
N VAL A 476 -11.20 25.87 -35.14
CA VAL A 476 -11.52 25.23 -33.84
C VAL A 476 -13.03 25.01 -33.76
N ASN A 477 -13.47 23.74 -33.78
CA ASN A 477 -14.88 23.39 -33.66
C ASN A 477 -15.31 23.33 -32.18
N ILE A 478 -16.46 23.94 -31.88
CA ILE A 478 -17.09 23.91 -30.55
C ILE A 478 -18.11 22.78 -30.53
N ALA A 479 -17.86 21.73 -29.73
CA ALA A 479 -18.74 20.59 -29.57
C ALA A 479 -19.85 20.85 -28.52
N GLY A 480 -19.53 21.62 -27.50
CA GLY A 480 -20.47 22.00 -26.41
C GLY A 480 -20.15 23.35 -25.83
N MET A 481 -21.12 24.00 -25.22
CA MET A 481 -20.92 25.30 -24.58
C MET A 481 -21.89 25.47 -23.42
N PHE A 482 -21.37 25.94 -22.29
CA PHE A 482 -22.12 26.38 -21.12
C PHE A 482 -21.73 27.78 -20.73
N ASN A 483 -22.68 28.68 -20.56
CA ASN A 483 -22.45 30.05 -20.10
C ASN A 483 -23.20 30.29 -18.80
N ALA A 484 -22.49 30.70 -17.79
CA ALA A 484 -23.00 31.02 -16.46
C ALA A 484 -22.72 32.48 -16.10
N ARG A 485 -23.58 33.07 -15.30
CA ARG A 485 -23.39 34.42 -14.73
C ARG A 485 -24.06 34.51 -13.36
N GLU A 486 -23.49 35.27 -12.46
CA GLU A 486 -24.14 35.56 -11.18
C GLU A 486 -25.15 36.71 -11.29
N THR A 487 -24.76 37.78 -11.98
CA THR A 487 -25.58 38.99 -12.14
C THR A 487 -25.67 39.43 -13.59
N ILE A 488 -26.82 40.00 -13.98
CA ILE A 488 -26.99 40.55 -15.32
C ILE A 488 -26.05 41.73 -15.54
N GLY A 489 -25.22 41.66 -16.59
CA GLY A 489 -24.23 42.69 -16.93
C GLY A 489 -22.98 42.68 -16.06
N GLY A 490 -22.80 41.69 -15.20
CA GLY A 490 -21.57 41.45 -14.43
C GLY A 490 -20.58 40.57 -15.20
N GLU A 491 -19.81 39.78 -14.45
CA GLU A 491 -18.96 38.77 -15.05
C GLU A 491 -19.72 37.50 -15.40
N ALA A 492 -19.29 36.84 -16.45
CA ALA A 492 -19.75 35.54 -16.89
C ALA A 492 -18.58 34.60 -17.10
N LEU A 493 -18.82 33.32 -16.80
CA LEU A 493 -17.89 32.23 -17.09
C LEU A 493 -18.52 31.32 -18.14
N THR A 494 -17.78 31.08 -19.22
CA THR A 494 -18.25 30.20 -20.30
C THR A 494 -17.27 29.04 -20.46
N VAL A 495 -17.79 27.81 -20.39
CA VAL A 495 -17.04 26.59 -20.68
C VAL A 495 -17.39 26.13 -22.09
N TYR A 496 -16.37 25.89 -22.89
CA TYR A 496 -16.47 25.31 -24.22
C TYR A 496 -15.79 23.96 -24.25
N ASN A 497 -16.43 22.94 -24.77
CA ASN A 497 -15.78 21.71 -25.22
C ASN A 497 -15.34 21.90 -26.67
N VAL A 498 -14.07 21.69 -26.98
CA VAL A 498 -13.49 21.89 -28.32
C VAL A 498 -12.81 20.64 -28.85
N ASP A 499 -12.82 20.46 -30.19
CA ASP A 499 -12.26 19.27 -30.83
C ASP A 499 -10.75 19.35 -31.07
N SER A 500 -10.14 20.54 -30.93
CA SER A 500 -8.72 20.78 -31.19
C SER A 500 -8.15 21.86 -30.28
N GLU A 501 -6.83 21.92 -30.18
CA GLU A 501 -6.11 22.98 -29.47
C GLU A 501 -6.46 24.36 -30.02
N VAL A 502 -6.62 25.34 -29.13
CA VAL A 502 -6.80 26.72 -29.52
C VAL A 502 -5.45 27.34 -29.83
N PRO A 503 -5.17 27.75 -31.09
CA PRO A 503 -3.92 28.38 -31.45
C PRO A 503 -3.63 29.62 -30.60
N THR A 504 -2.34 29.88 -30.33
CA THR A 504 -1.92 31.05 -29.53
C THR A 504 -2.42 32.34 -30.15
N GLU A 505 -2.42 32.44 -31.49
CA GLU A 505 -2.89 33.62 -32.22
C GLU A 505 -4.39 33.86 -32.02
N ALA A 506 -5.18 32.78 -31.88
CA ALA A 506 -6.62 32.90 -31.56
C ALA A 506 -6.85 33.40 -30.13
N LYS A 507 -6.04 32.92 -29.18
CA LYS A 507 -6.07 33.39 -27.79
C LYS A 507 -5.71 34.87 -27.69
N GLU A 508 -4.60 35.30 -28.33
CA GLU A 508 -4.17 36.70 -28.38
C GLU A 508 -5.23 37.62 -29.03
N GLU A 509 -5.90 37.14 -30.10
CA GLU A 509 -6.99 37.90 -30.72
C GLU A 509 -8.17 38.05 -29.78
N LEU A 510 -8.58 36.99 -29.09
CA LEU A 510 -9.67 37.01 -28.11
C LEU A 510 -9.35 37.91 -26.91
N GLU A 511 -8.16 37.83 -26.35
CA GLU A 511 -7.72 38.65 -25.23
C GLU A 511 -7.53 40.15 -25.60
N SER A 512 -7.44 40.45 -26.87
CA SER A 512 -7.43 41.84 -27.35
C SER A 512 -8.78 42.56 -27.22
N ASP A 513 -9.87 41.81 -27.00
CA ASP A 513 -11.21 42.37 -26.74
C ASP A 513 -11.36 42.65 -25.22
N GLU A 514 -11.46 43.90 -24.83
CA GLU A 514 -11.57 44.35 -23.42
C GLU A 514 -12.73 43.70 -22.64
N ARG A 515 -13.68 43.06 -23.32
CA ARG A 515 -14.80 42.33 -22.70
C ARG A 515 -14.42 40.91 -22.32
N ILE A 516 -13.30 40.38 -22.81
CA ILE A 516 -12.76 39.07 -22.46
C ILE A 516 -11.70 39.26 -21.39
N ILE A 517 -11.96 38.75 -20.19
CA ILE A 517 -11.12 38.93 -19.02
C ILE A 517 -9.97 37.93 -19.02
N GLY A 518 -10.21 36.70 -19.48
CA GLY A 518 -9.21 35.65 -19.60
C GLY A 518 -9.73 34.43 -20.34
N ILE A 519 -8.81 33.67 -20.95
CA ILE A 519 -9.10 32.41 -21.65
C ILE A 519 -8.05 31.36 -21.28
N ASN A 520 -8.52 30.26 -20.71
CA ASN A 520 -7.70 29.13 -20.34
C ASN A 520 -8.07 27.91 -21.20
N ASP A 521 -7.07 27.30 -21.83
CA ASP A 521 -7.19 26.07 -22.61
C ASP A 521 -6.77 24.89 -21.73
N ILE A 522 -7.72 24.06 -21.34
CA ILE A 522 -7.57 22.95 -20.40
C ILE A 522 -7.47 21.65 -21.17
N THR A 523 -6.38 20.91 -20.96
CA THR A 523 -6.23 19.57 -21.51
C THR A 523 -6.51 18.52 -20.43
N LEU A 524 -7.55 17.70 -20.64
CA LEU A 524 -7.96 16.68 -19.67
C LEU A 524 -7.30 15.33 -19.95
N ASN A 525 -7.18 14.92 -21.20
CA ASN A 525 -6.52 13.67 -21.56
C ASN A 525 -5.28 13.97 -22.39
N GLY A 526 -4.15 13.34 -22.03
CA GLY A 526 -2.97 13.33 -22.88
C GLY A 526 -3.35 12.80 -24.26
N GLN A 527 -2.83 13.44 -25.32
CA GLN A 527 -3.05 12.97 -26.68
C GLN A 527 -2.50 11.55 -26.82
N ASN A 528 -3.35 10.60 -27.20
CA ASN A 528 -2.92 9.37 -27.86
C ASN A 528 -2.39 9.67 -29.26
#